data_cd45255db24e52f88c678516fbd5312a
#
_entry.id   cd45255db24e52f88c678516fbd5312a
#
_cell.length_a   1.000
_cell.length_b   1.000
_cell.length_c   1.000
_cell.angle_alpha   90.00
_cell.angle_beta   90.00
_cell.angle_gamma   90.00
#
_symmetry.space_group_name_H-M   'P 1'
#
loop_
_entity.id
_entity.type
_entity.pdbx_description
1 polymer ?
#
loop_
_entity_poly.entity_id
_entity_poly.type
_entity_poly.pdbx_seq_one_letter_code
_entity_poly.pdbx_strand_id
1 'polypeptide(L)'
;MKKTLSVFVLIALWSILLSGQEVVIQDTTPFTYAYLECVGSYAQIPAKIGVFMPEFFKQNLMPSGNFFGMYLNAPGQVKEEELQWRLGFPVAVDSVVAAPLLKGECKATKIAVYLHIGPYEKVGDAYGKIFEFIAKSGFKAAGPTMEKYLDMDPMAVKPEELRTEINIPVEKR
;
A
#
# COMPACT_ATOMS: atom_id res chain seq x y z
N MET A 1 -33.73 -2.19 -46.39
CA MET A 1 -33.60 -1.84 -44.97
C MET A 1 -32.22 -2.30 -44.50
N LYS A 2 -31.24 -1.39 -44.39
CA LYS A 2 -29.85 -1.71 -44.02
C LYS A 2 -29.71 -1.44 -42.52
N LYS A 3 -29.38 -2.48 -41.73
CA LYS A 3 -29.06 -2.34 -40.32
C LYS A 3 -27.57 -2.00 -40.21
N THR A 4 -27.26 -0.76 -39.88
CA THR A 4 -25.93 -0.33 -39.44
C THR A 4 -25.82 -0.63 -37.95
N LEU A 5 -25.08 -1.67 -37.57
CA LEU A 5 -24.74 -1.99 -36.20
C LEU A 5 -23.53 -1.15 -35.78
N SER A 6 -23.74 -0.30 -34.79
CA SER A 6 -22.71 0.56 -34.21
C SER A 6 -21.57 -0.27 -33.57
N VAL A 7 -20.36 -0.09 -34.11
CA VAL A 7 -19.11 -0.51 -33.50
C VAL A 7 -18.53 0.71 -32.77
N PHE A 8 -19.00 0.96 -31.56
CA PHE A 8 -18.43 1.98 -30.69
C PHE A 8 -18.51 1.47 -29.24
N VAL A 9 -17.66 0.61 -28.81
CA VAL A 9 -17.24 0.43 -27.40
C VAL A 9 -16.08 -0.58 -27.39
N LEU A 10 -14.84 -0.18 -27.65
CA LEU A 10 -13.64 -1.01 -27.36
C LEU A 10 -12.31 -0.25 -27.45
N ILE A 11 -12.30 1.07 -27.22
CA ILE A 11 -11.04 1.86 -27.24
C ILE A 11 -10.67 2.44 -25.86
N ALA A 12 -11.48 2.27 -24.82
CA ALA A 12 -11.24 2.90 -23.52
C ALA A 12 -10.40 2.06 -22.52
N LEU A 13 -10.02 0.82 -22.84
CA LEU A 13 -9.32 -0.06 -21.89
C LEU A 13 -7.81 -0.19 -22.09
N TRP A 14 -7.22 0.40 -23.11
CA TRP A 14 -5.80 0.22 -23.40
C TRP A 14 -4.89 1.38 -22.99
N SER A 15 -5.46 2.48 -22.50
CA SER A 15 -4.68 3.65 -22.06
C SER A 15 -4.14 3.54 -20.62
N ILE A 16 -4.50 2.51 -19.87
CA ILE A 16 -4.12 2.36 -18.45
C ILE A 16 -2.74 1.69 -18.27
N LEU A 17 -2.20 1.06 -19.30
CA LEU A 17 -0.97 0.26 -19.19
C LEU A 17 0.34 1.06 -19.36
N LEU A 18 0.31 2.36 -19.66
CA LEU A 18 1.51 3.21 -19.75
C LEU A 18 1.63 4.27 -18.67
N SER A 19 0.68 4.37 -17.75
CA SER A 19 0.65 5.43 -16.71
C SER A 19 1.16 4.97 -15.35
N GLY A 20 1.97 3.93 -15.26
CA GLY A 20 2.49 3.38 -14.01
C GLY A 20 3.36 4.32 -13.16
N GLN A 21 3.56 5.57 -13.58
CA GLN A 21 4.39 6.56 -12.88
C GLN A 21 3.66 7.88 -12.55
N GLU A 22 2.35 7.94 -12.72
CA GLU A 22 1.55 9.11 -12.35
C GLU A 22 0.88 8.88 -11.00
N VAL A 23 0.82 9.95 -10.19
CA VAL A 23 0.05 9.96 -8.94
C VAL A 23 -1.41 10.22 -9.28
N VAL A 24 -2.32 9.43 -8.76
CA VAL A 24 -3.77 9.63 -8.91
C VAL A 24 -4.45 9.71 -7.55
N ILE A 25 -5.49 10.54 -7.43
CA ILE A 25 -6.36 10.54 -6.25
C ILE A 25 -7.62 9.76 -6.59
N GLN A 26 -7.93 8.78 -5.75
CA GLN A 26 -9.09 7.93 -5.93
C GLN A 26 -9.81 7.64 -4.61
N ASP A 27 -11.07 7.24 -4.71
CA ASP A 27 -11.82 6.74 -3.58
C ASP A 27 -11.36 5.33 -3.21
N THR A 28 -11.45 5.02 -1.93
CA THR A 28 -11.13 3.69 -1.38
C THR A 28 -12.16 3.30 -0.33
N THR A 29 -12.25 2.02 -0.01
CA THR A 29 -13.12 1.53 1.05
C THR A 29 -12.31 1.27 2.32
N PRO A 30 -12.86 1.57 3.50
CA PRO A 30 -12.30 1.12 4.77
C PRO A 30 -12.13 -0.40 4.80
N PHE A 31 -11.09 -0.86 5.47
CA PHE A 31 -10.83 -2.29 5.60
C PHE A 31 -10.18 -2.62 6.94
N THR A 32 -10.43 -3.84 7.40
CA THR A 32 -9.83 -4.42 8.60
C THR A 32 -8.52 -5.13 8.24
N TYR A 33 -7.55 -5.11 9.15
CA TYR A 33 -6.28 -5.78 8.94
C TYR A 33 -5.72 -6.39 10.24
N ALA A 34 -4.96 -7.47 10.10
CA ALA A 34 -4.13 -8.03 11.15
C ALA A 34 -2.69 -7.57 10.94
N TYR A 35 -1.99 -7.16 12.01
CA TYR A 35 -0.66 -6.59 11.90
C TYR A 35 0.26 -6.91 13.06
N LEU A 36 1.55 -6.85 12.79
CA LEU A 36 2.61 -6.77 13.79
C LEU A 36 3.02 -5.31 13.96
N GLU A 37 2.99 -4.81 15.18
CA GLU A 37 3.50 -3.47 15.50
C GLU A 37 5.01 -3.51 15.65
N CYS A 38 5.69 -2.55 15.03
CA CYS A 38 7.14 -2.48 14.97
C CYS A 38 7.63 -1.09 15.37
N VAL A 39 8.75 -1.05 16.08
CA VAL A 39 9.44 0.19 16.44
C VAL A 39 10.92 0.04 16.08
N GLY A 40 11.53 1.14 15.61
CA GLY A 40 12.94 1.21 15.23
C GLY A 40 13.18 1.11 13.74
N SER A 41 14.44 0.86 13.38
CA SER A 41 14.93 0.94 12.00
C SER A 41 14.15 0.06 11.02
N TYR A 42 13.88 0.60 9.83
CA TYR A 42 13.30 -0.13 8.69
C TYR A 42 14.23 -1.25 8.17
N ALA A 43 15.52 -1.23 8.52
CA ALA A 43 16.43 -2.34 8.23
C ALA A 43 15.98 -3.66 8.90
N GLN A 44 15.09 -3.60 9.91
CA GLN A 44 14.51 -4.76 10.56
C GLN A 44 13.34 -5.40 9.78
N ILE A 45 12.85 -4.78 8.70
CA ILE A 45 11.67 -5.28 7.94
C ILE A 45 11.81 -6.77 7.59
N PRO A 46 12.92 -7.27 7.01
CA PRO A 46 13.03 -8.69 6.68
C PRO A 46 12.89 -9.61 7.90
N ALA A 47 13.52 -9.24 9.02
CA ALA A 47 13.42 -10.02 10.26
C ALA A 47 12.00 -10.00 10.84
N LYS A 48 11.30 -8.86 10.78
CA LYS A 48 9.92 -8.72 11.26
C LYS A 48 8.90 -9.44 10.36
N ILE A 49 9.15 -9.53 9.06
CA ILE A 49 8.38 -10.41 8.15
C ILE A 49 8.51 -11.87 8.60
N GLY A 50 9.74 -12.31 8.94
CA GLY A 50 10.00 -13.65 9.47
C GLY A 50 9.27 -13.98 10.77
N VAL A 51 8.89 -12.97 11.57
CA VAL A 51 8.06 -13.12 12.77
C VAL A 51 6.57 -13.08 12.41
N PHE A 52 6.16 -12.13 11.57
CA PHE A 52 4.75 -11.89 11.22
C PHE A 52 4.12 -13.07 10.47
N MET A 53 4.79 -13.56 9.42
CA MET A 53 4.21 -14.58 8.53
C MET A 53 3.86 -15.88 9.27
N PRO A 54 4.76 -16.51 10.09
CA PRO A 54 4.40 -17.70 10.83
C PRO A 54 3.27 -17.48 11.84
N GLU A 55 3.25 -16.35 12.54
CA GLU A 55 2.20 -16.04 13.53
C GLU A 55 0.84 -15.78 12.87
N PHE A 56 0.83 -15.15 11.67
CA PHE A 56 -0.39 -14.94 10.91
C PHE A 56 -1.05 -16.25 10.48
N PHE A 57 -0.29 -17.15 9.87
CA PHE A 57 -0.83 -18.41 9.38
C PHE A 57 -1.12 -19.42 10.50
N LYS A 58 -0.36 -19.41 11.62
CA LYS A 58 -0.64 -20.23 12.81
C LYS A 58 -2.00 -19.92 13.43
N GLN A 59 -2.49 -18.70 13.32
CA GLN A 59 -3.82 -18.29 13.78
C GLN A 59 -4.93 -18.62 12.76
N ASN A 60 -4.64 -19.35 11.66
CA ASN A 60 -5.55 -19.65 10.58
C ASN A 60 -6.19 -18.39 9.94
N LEU A 61 -5.50 -17.25 9.99
CA LEU A 61 -5.92 -16.03 9.32
C LEU A 61 -5.75 -16.17 7.81
N MET A 62 -6.70 -15.63 7.06
CA MET A 62 -6.66 -15.62 5.60
C MET A 62 -6.53 -14.17 5.10
N PRO A 63 -5.53 -13.87 4.27
CA PRO A 63 -5.39 -12.54 3.69
C PRO A 63 -6.53 -12.29 2.69
N SER A 64 -7.14 -11.10 2.77
CA SER A 64 -8.13 -10.61 1.80
C SER A 64 -7.55 -9.56 0.83
N GLY A 65 -6.22 -9.41 0.82
CA GLY A 65 -5.50 -8.48 -0.05
C GLY A 65 -3.99 -8.64 0.10
N ASN A 66 -3.24 -7.73 -0.54
CA ASN A 66 -1.78 -7.76 -0.56
C ASN A 66 -1.16 -7.49 0.82
N PHE A 67 -0.01 -8.11 1.06
CA PHE A 67 0.87 -7.75 2.18
C PHE A 67 1.28 -6.28 2.08
N PHE A 68 1.36 -5.61 3.23
CA PHE A 68 1.72 -4.19 3.27
C PHE A 68 2.61 -3.83 4.46
N GLY A 69 3.39 -2.76 4.27
CA GLY A 69 3.98 -1.96 5.33
C GLY A 69 3.17 -0.67 5.52
N MET A 70 2.88 -0.29 6.75
CA MET A 70 2.23 0.98 7.10
C MET A 70 3.17 1.79 7.99
N TYR A 71 3.46 3.04 7.59
CA TYR A 71 4.45 3.89 8.23
C TYR A 71 3.75 5.06 8.93
N LEU A 72 3.83 5.09 10.26
CA LEU A 72 3.11 6.05 11.10
C LEU A 72 3.87 7.37 11.24
N ASN A 73 5.18 7.32 11.13
CA ASN A 73 6.08 8.48 11.05
C ASN A 73 7.19 8.18 10.03
N ALA A 74 8.07 9.13 9.76
CA ALA A 74 9.07 9.00 8.72
C ALA A 74 10.48 9.38 9.22
N PRO A 75 11.54 8.84 8.59
CA PRO A 75 12.91 9.32 8.79
C PRO A 75 12.98 10.85 8.62
N GLY A 76 13.70 11.53 9.53
CA GLY A 76 13.79 12.99 9.56
C GLY A 76 12.67 13.69 10.35
N GLN A 77 11.57 13.03 10.67
CA GLN A 77 10.56 13.51 11.62
C GLN A 77 10.90 13.08 13.06
N VAL A 78 11.42 11.89 13.21
CA VAL A 78 11.82 11.29 14.49
C VAL A 78 13.19 10.62 14.34
N LYS A 79 13.79 10.22 15.45
CA LYS A 79 15.01 9.40 15.42
C LYS A 79 14.70 7.98 14.91
N GLU A 80 15.70 7.30 14.40
CA GLU A 80 15.55 5.97 13.81
C GLU A 80 14.96 4.95 14.80
N GLU A 81 15.39 5.01 16.06
CA GLU A 81 14.87 4.15 17.15
C GLU A 81 13.40 4.42 17.53
N GLU A 82 12.85 5.58 17.12
CA GLU A 82 11.48 6.02 17.39
C GLU A 82 10.55 5.83 16.18
N LEU A 83 11.07 5.30 15.07
CA LEU A 83 10.24 4.99 13.91
C LEU A 83 9.16 3.97 14.28
N GLN A 84 7.91 4.26 13.94
CA GLN A 84 6.76 3.39 14.19
C GLN A 84 6.16 2.93 12.88
N TRP A 85 5.99 1.65 12.75
CA TRP A 85 5.49 1.03 11.53
C TRP A 85 4.81 -0.30 11.82
N ARG A 86 4.06 -0.81 10.84
CA ARG A 86 3.30 -2.04 10.93
C ARG A 86 3.54 -2.89 9.70
N LEU A 87 3.56 -4.20 9.87
CA LEU A 87 3.48 -5.17 8.79
C LEU A 87 2.17 -5.91 8.91
N GLY A 88 1.44 -6.09 7.83
CA GLY A 88 0.13 -6.70 7.93
C GLY A 88 -0.49 -7.19 6.63
N PHE A 89 -1.60 -7.90 6.80
CA PHE A 89 -2.52 -8.25 5.72
C PHE A 89 -3.91 -7.71 6.02
N PRO A 90 -4.65 -7.25 5.01
CA PRO A 90 -6.10 -7.12 5.11
C PRO A 90 -6.72 -8.49 5.46
N VAL A 91 -7.71 -8.47 6.33
CA VAL A 91 -8.45 -9.67 6.76
C VAL A 91 -9.96 -9.38 6.79
N ALA A 92 -10.77 -10.43 6.87
CA ALA A 92 -12.21 -10.27 7.05
C ALA A 92 -12.51 -9.52 8.36
N VAL A 93 -13.61 -8.75 8.37
CA VAL A 93 -13.99 -7.89 9.51
C VAL A 93 -14.25 -8.69 10.79
N ASP A 94 -14.73 -9.93 10.66
CA ASP A 94 -15.03 -10.85 11.74
C ASP A 94 -13.83 -11.73 12.16
N SER A 95 -12.65 -11.57 11.51
CA SER A 95 -11.45 -12.31 11.89
C SER A 95 -11.09 -12.07 13.36
N VAL A 96 -10.80 -13.14 14.08
CA VAL A 96 -10.29 -13.10 15.45
C VAL A 96 -8.78 -13.10 15.40
N VAL A 97 -8.17 -12.04 15.89
CA VAL A 97 -6.71 -11.85 15.91
C VAL A 97 -6.22 -11.87 17.36
N ALA A 98 -5.23 -12.70 17.64
CA ALA A 98 -4.63 -12.83 18.97
C ALA A 98 -3.17 -12.35 18.96
N ALA A 99 -2.65 -12.04 20.17
CA ALA A 99 -1.25 -11.71 20.36
C ALA A 99 -0.31 -12.79 19.78
N PRO A 100 0.85 -12.43 19.24
CA PRO A 100 1.47 -11.10 19.23
C PRO A 100 0.93 -10.17 18.13
N LEU A 101 0.00 -10.63 17.27
CA LEU A 101 -0.63 -9.80 16.26
C LEU A 101 -1.76 -8.96 16.87
N LEU A 102 -2.01 -7.83 16.24
CA LEU A 102 -3.07 -6.90 16.60
C LEU A 102 -4.04 -6.75 15.44
N LYS A 103 -5.27 -6.33 15.75
CA LYS A 103 -6.30 -6.02 14.76
C LYS A 103 -6.47 -4.52 14.64
N GLY A 104 -6.50 -4.01 13.40
CA GLY A 104 -6.67 -2.60 13.12
C GLY A 104 -7.70 -2.36 12.02
N GLU A 105 -8.04 -1.09 11.82
CA GLU A 105 -8.94 -0.62 10.77
C GLU A 105 -8.30 0.56 10.03
N CYS A 106 -8.26 0.49 8.72
CA CYS A 106 -7.94 1.61 7.85
C CYS A 106 -9.26 2.30 7.47
N LYS A 107 -9.48 3.51 7.97
CA LYS A 107 -10.72 4.28 7.75
C LYS A 107 -10.66 5.24 6.57
N ALA A 108 -9.55 5.26 5.83
CA ALA A 108 -9.41 6.13 4.69
C ALA A 108 -10.51 5.86 3.66
N THR A 109 -11.11 6.93 3.15
CA THR A 109 -12.11 6.88 2.07
C THR A 109 -11.57 7.48 0.78
N LYS A 110 -10.43 8.16 0.85
CA LYS A 110 -9.75 8.76 -0.30
C LYS A 110 -8.23 8.64 -0.12
N ILE A 111 -7.54 8.23 -1.18
CA ILE A 111 -6.09 8.03 -1.19
C ILE A 111 -5.45 8.64 -2.44
N ALA A 112 -4.24 9.13 -2.30
CA ALA A 112 -3.32 9.31 -3.41
C ALA A 112 -2.58 7.99 -3.63
N VAL A 113 -2.57 7.50 -4.86
CA VAL A 113 -1.96 6.22 -5.25
C VAL A 113 -0.85 6.48 -6.24
N TYR A 114 0.25 5.78 -6.04
CA TYR A 114 1.37 5.74 -6.96
C TYR A 114 1.91 4.32 -7.08
N LEU A 115 2.10 3.84 -8.31
CA LEU A 115 2.74 2.56 -8.56
C LEU A 115 4.25 2.79 -8.80
N HIS A 116 5.06 2.33 -7.83
CA HIS A 116 6.50 2.21 -8.01
C HIS A 116 6.83 0.87 -8.69
N ILE A 117 7.66 0.93 -9.72
CA ILE A 117 8.25 -0.25 -10.37
C ILE A 117 9.75 -0.15 -10.19
N GLY A 118 10.34 -1.12 -9.53
CA GLY A 118 11.76 -1.16 -9.20
C GLY A 118 12.07 -1.71 -7.82
N PRO A 119 13.35 -1.71 -7.42
CA PRO A 119 13.80 -2.23 -6.13
C PRO A 119 13.16 -1.51 -4.96
N TYR A 120 12.87 -2.26 -3.88
CA TYR A 120 12.26 -1.72 -2.66
C TYR A 120 13.04 -0.58 -2.03
N GLU A 121 14.38 -0.60 -2.13
CA GLU A 121 15.26 0.45 -1.61
C GLU A 121 15.07 1.80 -2.32
N LYS A 122 14.43 1.81 -3.49
CA LYS A 122 14.13 3.00 -4.29
C LYS A 122 12.72 3.55 -4.10
N VAL A 123 11.87 2.87 -3.34
CA VAL A 123 10.50 3.34 -3.05
C VAL A 123 10.51 4.73 -2.42
N GLY A 124 11.47 4.99 -1.53
CA GLY A 124 11.63 6.28 -0.85
C GLY A 124 11.75 7.49 -1.80
N ASP A 125 12.34 7.28 -2.99
CA ASP A 125 12.56 8.35 -3.98
C ASP A 125 11.23 8.90 -4.56
N ALA A 126 10.13 8.13 -4.46
CA ALA A 126 8.83 8.52 -4.99
C ALA A 126 8.05 9.51 -4.09
N TYR A 127 8.32 9.51 -2.78
CA TYR A 127 7.49 10.25 -1.82
C TYR A 127 7.46 11.76 -2.07
N GLY A 128 8.60 12.36 -2.44
CA GLY A 128 8.67 13.79 -2.71
C GLY A 128 7.66 14.24 -3.78
N LYS A 129 7.63 13.55 -4.91
CA LYS A 129 6.70 13.86 -6.01
C LYS A 129 5.24 13.58 -5.64
N ILE A 130 4.98 12.53 -4.81
CA ILE A 130 3.63 12.21 -4.38
C ILE A 130 3.08 13.32 -3.49
N PHE A 131 3.84 13.77 -2.49
CA PHE A 131 3.42 14.86 -1.60
C PHE A 131 3.27 16.21 -2.35
N GLU A 132 4.14 16.49 -3.31
CA GLU A 132 4.01 17.67 -4.17
C GLU A 132 2.70 17.63 -4.98
N PHE A 133 2.37 16.49 -5.58
CA PHE A 133 1.12 16.29 -6.32
C PHE A 133 -0.11 16.47 -5.41
N ILE A 134 -0.11 15.85 -4.21
CA ILE A 134 -1.19 15.99 -3.22
C ILE A 134 -1.43 17.47 -2.91
N ALA A 135 -0.35 18.22 -2.65
CA ALA A 135 -0.42 19.64 -2.31
C ALA A 135 -0.99 20.50 -3.47
N LYS A 136 -0.53 20.25 -4.71
CA LYS A 136 -0.99 20.94 -5.92
C LYS A 136 -2.44 20.61 -6.28
N SER A 137 -2.91 19.43 -5.90
CA SER A 137 -4.29 18.98 -6.17
C SER A 137 -5.31 19.50 -5.15
N GLY A 138 -4.92 20.36 -4.19
CA GLY A 138 -5.81 20.93 -3.18
C GLY A 138 -6.12 19.96 -2.04
N PHE A 139 -5.29 18.93 -1.87
CA PHE A 139 -5.40 17.97 -0.78
C PHE A 139 -4.24 18.10 0.21
N LYS A 140 -4.36 17.44 1.35
CA LYS A 140 -3.28 17.21 2.31
C LYS A 140 -3.30 15.75 2.75
N ALA A 141 -2.16 15.24 3.18
CA ALA A 141 -2.08 13.91 3.79
C ALA A 141 -2.90 13.87 5.10
N ALA A 142 -3.62 12.79 5.31
CA ALA A 142 -4.60 12.65 6.40
C ALA A 142 -4.44 11.32 7.16
N GLY A 143 -3.27 10.70 7.10
CA GLY A 143 -3.00 9.44 7.80
C GLY A 143 -1.64 8.84 7.44
N PRO A 144 -1.33 7.67 8.02
CA PRO A 144 -0.09 6.96 7.75
C PRO A 144 -0.01 6.54 6.29
N THR A 145 1.20 6.51 5.76
CA THR A 145 1.46 5.98 4.41
C THR A 145 1.44 4.46 4.43
N MET A 146 1.02 3.85 3.32
CA MET A 146 0.99 2.41 3.16
C MET A 146 1.67 2.00 1.85
N GLU A 147 2.55 1.03 1.93
CA GLU A 147 3.18 0.39 0.78
C GLU A 147 2.62 -1.03 0.66
N LYS A 148 1.88 -1.31 -0.41
CA LYS A 148 1.39 -2.66 -0.71
C LYS A 148 2.34 -3.33 -1.68
N TYR A 149 2.80 -4.51 -1.33
CA TYR A 149 3.70 -5.33 -2.15
C TYR A 149 2.86 -6.21 -3.06
N LEU A 150 2.90 -5.91 -4.35
CA LEU A 150 1.98 -6.53 -5.32
C LEU A 150 2.47 -7.89 -5.83
N ASP A 151 3.75 -8.19 -5.66
CA ASP A 151 4.35 -9.44 -6.10
C ASP A 151 4.31 -10.47 -4.96
N MET A 152 3.56 -11.55 -5.15
CA MET A 152 3.35 -12.58 -4.12
C MET A 152 4.65 -13.32 -3.76
N ASP A 153 5.52 -13.53 -4.75
CA ASP A 153 6.86 -14.08 -4.59
C ASP A 153 7.89 -13.11 -5.17
N PRO A 154 8.39 -12.18 -4.35
CA PRO A 154 9.36 -11.20 -4.82
C PRO A 154 10.71 -11.82 -5.21
N MET A 155 11.00 -13.06 -4.78
CA MET A 155 12.21 -13.77 -5.17
C MET A 155 12.14 -14.34 -6.60
N ALA A 156 10.94 -14.48 -7.15
CA ALA A 156 10.70 -14.91 -8.52
C ALA A 156 10.68 -13.76 -9.54
N VAL A 157 10.71 -12.50 -9.06
CA VAL A 157 10.66 -11.30 -9.89
C VAL A 157 12.02 -10.60 -9.83
N LYS A 158 12.47 -10.05 -10.98
CA LYS A 158 13.71 -9.27 -10.99
C LYS A 158 13.52 -7.97 -10.20
N PRO A 159 14.54 -7.50 -9.46
CA PRO A 159 14.41 -6.29 -8.63
C PRO A 159 13.85 -5.08 -9.38
N GLU A 160 14.24 -4.87 -10.64
CA GLU A 160 13.77 -3.77 -11.49
C GLU A 160 12.31 -3.89 -11.96
N GLU A 161 11.69 -5.05 -11.79
CA GLU A 161 10.31 -5.35 -12.18
C GLU A 161 9.37 -5.45 -10.97
N LEU A 162 9.90 -5.38 -9.73
CA LEU A 162 9.11 -5.40 -8.50
C LEU A 162 8.11 -4.24 -8.47
N ARG A 163 6.92 -4.49 -7.94
CA ARG A 163 5.83 -3.53 -7.91
C ARG A 163 5.39 -3.23 -6.48
N THR A 164 5.45 -1.95 -6.13
CA THR A 164 4.97 -1.44 -4.84
C THR A 164 3.93 -0.36 -5.09
N GLU A 165 2.71 -0.56 -4.62
CA GLU A 165 1.66 0.46 -4.64
C GLU A 165 1.75 1.32 -3.36
N ILE A 166 2.11 2.60 -3.51
CA ILE A 166 2.15 3.55 -2.41
C ILE A 166 0.78 4.21 -2.29
N ASN A 167 0.19 4.12 -1.11
CA ASN A 167 -1.11 4.69 -0.79
C ASN A 167 -0.96 5.70 0.35
N ILE A 168 -1.37 6.94 0.12
CA ILE A 168 -1.36 8.01 1.13
C ILE A 168 -2.79 8.49 1.34
N PRO A 169 -3.39 8.29 2.53
CA PRO A 169 -4.69 8.86 2.86
C PRO A 169 -4.67 10.37 2.67
N VAL A 170 -5.73 10.91 2.04
CA VAL A 170 -5.82 12.35 1.75
C VAL A 170 -7.18 12.91 2.10
N GLU A 171 -7.23 14.18 2.51
CA GLU A 171 -8.44 14.96 2.69
C GLU A 171 -8.30 16.32 2.01
N LYS A 172 -9.42 16.95 1.66
CA LYS A 172 -9.40 18.31 1.09
C LYS A 172 -8.85 19.31 2.11
N ARG A 173 -8.10 20.29 1.60
CA ARG A 173 -7.64 21.43 2.40
C ARG A 173 -8.78 22.33 2.79
#